data_fd9b7b2140692a14c8f1666739802183
#
_entry.id   fd9b7b2140692a14c8f1666739802183
#
_cell.length_a   1.000
_cell.length_b   1.000
_cell.length_c   1.000
_cell.angle_alpha   90.00
_cell.angle_beta   90.00
_cell.angle_gamma   90.00
#
_symmetry.space_group_name_H-M   'P 1'
#
loop_
_entity.id
_entity.type
_entity.pdbx_description
1 polymer ?
#
loop_
_entity_poly.entity_id
_entity_poly.type
_entity_poly.pdbx_seq_one_letter_code
_entity_poly.pdbx_strand_id
1 'polypeptide(L)'
;VAPSRGLGDVYKRQEVSGGGRKPWRQKGTGHARQGSTRAPQWTHGGVVFAPVPRDYSFKLNKKEKRAALKSALTSRVNESKFVVVDELKLDEIKTKKFVEVMNNLKVEKALVVLNDMDTNVIKSASNVPTVKTAQTNELNVFDVLKYNTVVVTKDAVATIEEVYA
;
A
#
# COMPACT_ATOMS: atom_id res chain seq x y z
N VAL A 1 14.56 -5.15 16.81
CA VAL A 1 13.73 -3.92 16.78
C VAL A 1 14.30 -2.98 17.82
N ALA A 2 14.87 -1.85 17.39
CA ALA A 2 15.34 -0.83 18.31
C ALA A 2 14.14 -0.30 19.13
N PRO A 3 14.25 -0.18 20.46
CA PRO A 3 13.18 0.38 21.26
C PRO A 3 12.91 1.82 20.80
N SER A 4 11.68 2.12 20.44
CA SER A 4 11.29 3.48 20.08
C SER A 4 11.40 4.35 21.33
N ARG A 5 12.33 5.28 21.34
CA ARG A 5 12.54 6.22 22.46
C ARG A 5 11.43 7.28 22.60
N GLY A 6 10.35 7.20 21.83
CA GLY A 6 9.34 8.26 21.75
C GLY A 6 8.09 8.07 22.59
N LEU A 7 7.70 6.85 22.90
CA LEU A 7 6.42 6.57 23.57
C LEU A 7 6.58 5.67 24.80
N GLY A 8 7.74 5.59 25.44
CA GLY A 8 7.98 4.72 26.57
C GLY A 8 7.38 3.31 26.38
N ASP A 9 8.06 2.30 26.83
CA ASP A 9 7.50 0.95 26.74
C ASP A 9 6.20 0.85 27.54
N VAL A 10 5.07 0.78 26.80
CA VAL A 10 3.73 0.77 27.37
C VAL A 10 3.33 -0.68 27.59
N TYR A 11 3.64 -1.20 28.76
CA TYR A 11 3.37 -2.61 29.11
C TYR A 11 2.02 -2.76 29.80
N LYS A 12 1.35 -3.87 29.52
CA LYS A 12 0.20 -4.29 30.34
C LYS A 12 0.70 -4.66 31.74
N ARG A 13 -0.22 -4.59 32.73
CA ARG A 13 0.10 -4.92 34.12
C ARG A 13 0.80 -6.27 34.30
N GLN A 14 0.48 -7.27 33.47
CA GLN A 14 1.08 -8.59 33.52
C GLN A 14 2.56 -8.61 33.10
N GLU A 15 2.95 -7.68 32.23
CA GLU A 15 4.27 -7.58 31.62
C GLU A 15 5.25 -6.75 32.44
N VAL A 16 4.73 -5.94 33.36
CA VAL A 16 5.56 -5.13 34.28
C VAL A 16 6.22 -6.01 35.34
N SER A 17 7.53 -5.91 35.51
CA SER A 17 8.27 -6.63 36.53
C SER A 17 7.96 -6.12 37.94
N GLY A 18 8.05 -6.99 38.94
CA GLY A 18 7.87 -6.64 40.36
C GLY A 18 6.42 -6.78 40.86
N GLY A 19 6.11 -6.16 41.99
CA GLY A 19 4.75 -6.06 42.54
C GLY A 19 4.13 -7.36 43.06
N GLY A 20 4.91 -8.40 43.31
CA GLY A 20 4.43 -9.68 43.87
C GLY A 20 3.96 -9.56 45.31
N ARG A 21 4.63 -8.72 46.11
CA ARG A 21 4.27 -8.47 47.50
C ARG A 21 3.22 -7.37 47.62
N LYS A 22 2.20 -7.56 48.49
CA LYS A 22 1.23 -6.52 48.83
C LYS A 22 1.96 -5.35 49.51
N PRO A 23 1.76 -4.07 49.10
CA PRO A 23 2.49 -2.93 49.67
C PRO A 23 2.31 -2.75 51.18
N TRP A 24 1.09 -2.96 51.67
CA TRP A 24 0.73 -2.89 53.07
C TRP A 24 -0.46 -3.78 53.41
N ARG A 25 -0.72 -3.98 54.69
CA ARG A 25 -1.84 -4.78 55.19
C ARG A 25 -3.20 -4.15 54.78
N GLN A 26 -4.24 -4.97 54.74
CA GLN A 26 -5.57 -4.60 54.22
C GLN A 26 -6.29 -3.51 55.00
N LYS A 27 -6.05 -3.43 56.32
CA LYS A 27 -6.68 -2.47 57.26
C LYS A 27 -5.67 -1.96 58.26
N GLY A 28 -5.96 -0.81 58.92
CA GLY A 28 -5.15 -0.29 60.00
C GLY A 28 -3.85 0.44 59.62
N THR A 29 -3.77 0.95 58.37
CA THR A 29 -2.59 1.69 57.88
C THR A 29 -2.89 3.15 57.58
N GLY A 30 -4.15 3.57 57.57
CA GLY A 30 -4.58 4.91 57.11
C GLY A 30 -4.45 5.14 55.59
N HIS A 31 -3.91 4.17 54.86
CA HIS A 31 -3.73 4.27 53.40
C HIS A 31 -4.87 3.58 52.65
N ALA A 32 -5.08 4.00 51.38
CA ALA A 32 -5.98 3.33 50.48
C ALA A 32 -5.58 1.86 50.25
N ARG A 33 -6.56 0.98 50.10
CA ARG A 33 -6.30 -0.45 49.87
C ARG A 33 -5.60 -0.68 48.55
N GLN A 34 -4.45 -1.36 48.58
CA GLN A 34 -3.62 -1.67 47.41
C GLN A 34 -3.23 -3.14 47.38
N GLY A 35 -3.30 -3.76 46.20
CA GLY A 35 -2.93 -5.15 46.00
C GLY A 35 -1.52 -5.32 45.40
N SER A 36 -1.11 -4.41 44.56
CA SER A 36 0.18 -4.48 43.87
C SER A 36 0.63 -3.10 43.41
N THR A 37 1.92 -2.85 43.42
CA THR A 37 2.56 -1.64 42.91
C THR A 37 2.58 -1.57 41.38
N ARG A 38 2.28 -2.66 40.70
CA ARG A 38 2.14 -2.70 39.22
C ARG A 38 0.77 -2.22 38.72
N ALA A 39 -0.14 -1.88 39.62
CA ALA A 39 -1.48 -1.45 39.22
C ALA A 39 -1.43 -0.10 38.47
N PRO A 40 -2.37 0.16 37.53
CA PRO A 40 -2.33 1.35 36.67
C PRO A 40 -2.31 2.70 37.40
N GLN A 41 -2.80 2.74 38.63
CA GLN A 41 -2.81 3.95 39.44
C GLN A 41 -1.46 4.30 40.09
N TRP A 42 -0.47 3.42 39.95
CA TRP A 42 0.86 3.65 40.48
C TRP A 42 1.78 4.25 39.43
N THR A 43 2.67 5.15 39.84
CA THR A 43 3.79 5.58 39.00
C THR A 43 4.63 4.37 38.64
N HIS A 44 4.99 4.21 37.38
CA HIS A 44 5.64 3.02 36.82
C HIS A 44 4.79 1.73 36.86
N GLY A 45 3.49 1.82 37.13
CA GLY A 45 2.57 0.71 36.98
C GLY A 45 2.27 0.42 35.51
N GLY A 46 1.60 -0.72 35.25
CA GLY A 46 1.20 -1.10 33.90
C GLY A 46 0.02 -0.29 33.37
N VAL A 47 -0.16 -0.30 32.07
CA VAL A 47 -1.34 0.29 31.39
C VAL A 47 -2.40 -0.77 31.18
N VAL A 48 -3.69 -0.39 31.29
CA VAL A 48 -4.80 -1.36 31.16
C VAL A 48 -4.91 -1.87 29.73
N PHE A 49 -4.92 -0.96 28.74
CA PHE A 49 -5.03 -1.24 27.32
C PHE A 49 -3.79 -0.77 26.58
N ALA A 50 -2.63 -1.37 26.89
CA ALA A 50 -1.39 -1.04 26.23
C ALA A 50 -1.48 -1.38 24.73
N PRO A 51 -1.00 -0.49 23.84
CA PRO A 51 -0.92 -0.79 22.42
C PRO A 51 0.08 -1.92 22.17
N VAL A 52 -0.33 -2.89 21.37
CA VAL A 52 0.53 -3.99 20.92
C VAL A 52 0.53 -4.02 19.40
N PRO A 53 1.64 -4.42 18.76
CA PRO A 53 1.65 -4.66 17.33
C PRO A 53 0.58 -5.68 16.95
N ARG A 54 -0.25 -5.33 15.99
CA ARG A 54 -1.27 -6.25 15.46
C ARG A 54 -1.35 -6.16 13.97
N ASP A 55 -1.70 -7.24 13.34
CA ASP A 55 -1.95 -7.30 11.91
C ASP A 55 -3.36 -6.77 11.61
N TYR A 56 -3.44 -5.80 10.70
CA TYR A 56 -4.68 -5.22 10.18
C TYR A 56 -5.01 -5.74 8.78
N SER A 57 -4.18 -6.63 8.23
CA SER A 57 -4.40 -7.16 6.89
C SER A 57 -5.59 -8.09 6.85
N PHE A 58 -6.30 -8.08 5.74
CA PHE A 58 -7.37 -9.04 5.43
C PHE A 58 -7.36 -9.36 3.94
N LYS A 59 -7.85 -10.55 3.59
CA LYS A 59 -7.91 -11.02 2.21
C LYS A 59 -9.27 -10.74 1.61
N LEU A 60 -9.27 -10.10 0.42
CA LEU A 60 -10.47 -9.98 -0.41
C LEU A 60 -10.65 -11.22 -1.29
N ASN A 61 -11.92 -11.55 -1.58
CA ASN A 61 -12.27 -12.64 -2.47
C ASN A 61 -11.84 -12.34 -3.93
N LYS A 62 -11.56 -13.39 -4.71
CA LYS A 62 -11.16 -13.23 -6.12
C LYS A 62 -12.19 -12.46 -6.96
N LYS A 63 -13.48 -12.74 -6.76
CA LYS A 63 -14.58 -12.07 -7.48
C LYS A 63 -14.65 -10.57 -7.16
N GLU A 64 -14.44 -10.20 -5.89
CA GLU A 64 -14.41 -8.78 -5.47
C GLU A 64 -13.22 -8.02 -6.10
N LYS A 65 -12.04 -8.64 -6.13
CA LYS A 65 -10.87 -8.04 -6.79
C LYS A 65 -11.09 -7.83 -8.29
N ARG A 66 -11.70 -8.81 -8.98
CA ARG A 66 -12.03 -8.68 -10.41
C ARG A 66 -13.05 -7.58 -10.65
N ALA A 67 -14.11 -7.52 -9.85
CA ALA A 67 -15.12 -6.48 -9.97
C ALA A 67 -14.52 -5.08 -9.74
N ALA A 68 -13.66 -4.93 -8.76
CA ALA A 68 -12.96 -3.68 -8.50
C ALA A 68 -12.08 -3.23 -9.68
N LEU A 69 -11.33 -4.15 -10.29
CA LEU A 69 -10.49 -3.83 -11.45
C LEU A 69 -11.32 -3.46 -12.67
N LYS A 70 -12.38 -4.23 -12.97
CA LYS A 70 -13.32 -3.90 -14.07
C LYS A 70 -13.93 -2.51 -13.87
N SER A 71 -14.37 -2.20 -12.65
CA SER A 71 -14.94 -0.89 -12.31
C SER A 71 -13.93 0.25 -12.50
N ALA A 72 -12.67 0.05 -12.06
CA ALA A 72 -11.62 1.04 -12.22
C ALA A 72 -11.30 1.33 -13.71
N LEU A 73 -11.19 0.28 -14.52
CA LEU A 73 -10.98 0.42 -15.97
C LEU A 73 -12.18 1.11 -16.65
N THR A 74 -13.39 0.73 -16.30
CA THR A 74 -14.63 1.37 -16.82
C THR A 74 -14.66 2.86 -16.48
N SER A 75 -14.25 3.25 -15.26
CA SER A 75 -14.15 4.65 -14.89
C SER A 75 -13.17 5.41 -15.80
N ARG A 76 -12.01 4.82 -16.09
CA ARG A 76 -11.01 5.46 -16.98
C ARG A 76 -11.51 5.60 -18.42
N VAL A 77 -12.24 4.61 -18.92
CA VAL A 77 -12.87 4.69 -20.26
C VAL A 77 -13.92 5.80 -20.29
N ASN A 78 -14.81 5.85 -19.30
CA ASN A 78 -15.86 6.88 -19.23
C ASN A 78 -15.29 8.31 -19.09
N GLU A 79 -14.14 8.46 -18.42
CA GLU A 79 -13.43 9.74 -18.30
C GLU A 79 -12.63 10.10 -19.57
N SER A 80 -12.63 9.27 -20.62
CA SER A 80 -11.79 9.41 -21.81
C SER A 80 -10.28 9.45 -21.49
N LYS A 81 -9.86 8.77 -20.41
CA LYS A 81 -8.47 8.66 -19.95
C LYS A 81 -7.88 7.28 -20.24
N PHE A 82 -8.45 6.56 -21.16
CA PHE A 82 -7.98 5.27 -21.64
C PHE A 82 -7.57 5.41 -23.10
N VAL A 83 -6.29 5.31 -23.39
CA VAL A 83 -5.70 5.51 -24.71
C VAL A 83 -5.16 4.19 -25.21
N VAL A 84 -5.63 3.74 -26.36
CA VAL A 84 -5.11 2.55 -27.02
C VAL A 84 -4.14 2.96 -28.11
N VAL A 85 -2.95 2.35 -28.12
CA VAL A 85 -1.92 2.53 -29.16
C VAL A 85 -1.72 1.21 -29.88
N ASP A 86 -1.47 1.26 -31.18
CA ASP A 86 -1.26 0.04 -31.96
C ASP A 86 -0.02 -0.70 -31.45
N GLU A 87 1.10 0.01 -31.35
CA GLU A 87 2.37 -0.53 -30.91
C GLU A 87 3.21 0.56 -30.21
N LEU A 88 3.99 0.16 -29.21
CA LEU A 88 4.94 1.03 -28.53
C LEU A 88 6.32 0.35 -28.54
N LYS A 89 7.14 0.70 -29.51
CA LYS A 89 8.50 0.21 -29.65
C LYS A 89 9.52 1.33 -29.68
N LEU A 90 10.67 1.10 -29.08
CA LEU A 90 11.83 1.99 -29.12
C LEU A 90 13.06 1.21 -29.60
N ASP A 91 13.73 1.73 -30.61
CA ASP A 91 14.96 1.12 -31.15
C ASP A 91 16.12 1.18 -30.15
N GLU A 92 16.14 2.22 -29.32
CA GLU A 92 17.20 2.51 -28.37
C GLU A 92 16.64 2.86 -27.00
N ILE A 93 17.42 2.58 -25.95
CA ILE A 93 17.10 2.99 -24.57
C ILE A 93 17.40 4.48 -24.42
N LYS A 94 16.40 5.35 -24.66
CA LYS A 94 16.51 6.81 -24.52
C LYS A 94 15.24 7.39 -23.90
N THR A 95 15.39 7.97 -22.70
CA THR A 95 14.30 8.64 -22.00
C THR A 95 13.71 9.79 -22.81
N LYS A 96 14.53 10.55 -23.56
CA LYS A 96 14.07 11.67 -24.37
C LYS A 96 13.06 11.23 -25.44
N LYS A 97 13.34 10.14 -26.17
CA LYS A 97 12.42 9.59 -27.16
C LYS A 97 11.10 9.15 -26.53
N PHE A 98 11.17 8.51 -25.35
CA PHE A 98 9.98 8.10 -24.63
C PHE A 98 9.13 9.30 -24.20
N VAL A 99 9.74 10.36 -23.68
CA VAL A 99 9.05 11.61 -23.31
C VAL A 99 8.41 12.29 -24.53
N GLU A 100 9.06 12.28 -25.68
CA GLU A 100 8.49 12.80 -26.94
C GLU A 100 7.21 12.03 -27.33
N VAL A 101 7.20 10.70 -27.19
CA VAL A 101 6.00 9.88 -27.42
C VAL A 101 4.87 10.27 -26.45
N MET A 102 5.16 10.41 -25.15
CA MET A 102 4.15 10.81 -24.16
C MET A 102 3.60 12.22 -24.44
N ASN A 103 4.44 13.15 -24.84
CA ASN A 103 4.03 14.51 -25.24
C ASN A 103 3.15 14.51 -26.48
N ASN A 104 3.46 13.67 -27.48
CA ASN A 104 2.62 13.51 -28.68
C ASN A 104 1.23 12.95 -28.34
N LEU A 105 1.16 12.05 -27.37
CA LEU A 105 -0.10 11.53 -26.83
C LEU A 105 -0.82 12.52 -25.88
N LYS A 106 -0.19 13.66 -25.55
CA LYS A 106 -0.69 14.69 -24.60
C LYS A 106 -1.00 14.12 -23.21
N VAL A 107 -0.14 13.23 -22.72
CA VAL A 107 -0.32 12.53 -21.44
C VAL A 107 0.75 12.95 -20.46
N GLU A 108 0.36 13.53 -19.34
CA GLU A 108 1.30 13.98 -18.28
C GLU A 108 1.65 12.85 -17.29
N LYS A 109 0.62 12.13 -16.81
CA LYS A 109 0.77 11.02 -15.87
C LYS A 109 0.14 9.77 -16.46
N ALA A 110 0.97 8.79 -16.79
CA ALA A 110 0.54 7.58 -17.48
C ALA A 110 0.89 6.29 -16.75
N LEU A 111 -0.06 5.36 -16.77
CA LEU A 111 0.20 3.95 -16.61
C LEU A 111 0.29 3.33 -18.00
N VAL A 112 1.46 2.87 -18.39
CA VAL A 112 1.70 2.23 -19.69
C VAL A 112 1.62 0.72 -19.51
N VAL A 113 0.63 0.10 -20.14
CA VAL A 113 0.40 -1.35 -20.05
C VAL A 113 0.86 -2.01 -21.34
N LEU A 114 1.78 -2.93 -21.19
CA LEU A 114 2.37 -3.70 -22.29
C LEU A 114 2.01 -5.17 -22.13
N ASN A 115 1.84 -5.87 -23.25
CA ASN A 115 1.68 -7.33 -23.21
C ASN A 115 3.00 -8.01 -22.91
N ASP A 116 4.04 -7.68 -23.69
CA ASP A 116 5.37 -8.25 -23.56
C ASP A 116 6.36 -7.28 -22.92
N MET A 117 7.40 -7.82 -22.28
CA MET A 117 8.48 -7.02 -21.68
C MET A 117 9.42 -6.48 -22.75
N ASP A 118 9.11 -5.33 -23.33
CA ASP A 118 10.11 -4.59 -24.10
C ASP A 118 11.07 -3.86 -23.15
N THR A 119 12.30 -4.39 -23.06
CA THR A 119 13.34 -3.82 -22.18
C THR A 119 13.73 -2.40 -22.56
N ASN A 120 13.64 -2.02 -23.85
CA ASN A 120 13.97 -0.68 -24.32
C ASN A 120 12.93 0.33 -23.82
N VAL A 121 11.65 -0.01 -23.90
CA VAL A 121 10.55 0.82 -23.40
C VAL A 121 10.60 0.96 -21.88
N ILE A 122 10.74 -0.16 -21.17
CA ILE A 122 10.76 -0.17 -19.69
C ILE A 122 11.93 0.65 -19.14
N LYS A 123 13.16 0.44 -19.67
CA LYS A 123 14.33 1.22 -19.22
C LYS A 123 14.25 2.68 -19.61
N SER A 124 13.67 3.01 -20.76
CA SER A 124 13.47 4.41 -21.18
C SER A 124 12.44 5.13 -20.32
N ALA A 125 11.41 4.44 -19.87
CA ALA A 125 10.36 4.98 -19.02
C ALA A 125 10.76 5.07 -17.52
N SER A 126 11.65 4.21 -17.04
CA SER A 126 11.97 4.04 -15.61
C SER A 126 12.46 5.32 -14.93
N ASN A 127 13.10 6.23 -15.66
CA ASN A 127 13.60 7.51 -15.15
C ASN A 127 12.55 8.63 -15.17
N VAL A 128 11.33 8.38 -15.65
CA VAL A 128 10.26 9.37 -15.71
C VAL A 128 9.33 9.18 -14.51
N PRO A 129 9.33 10.08 -13.51
CA PRO A 129 8.60 9.87 -12.25
C PRO A 129 7.08 9.90 -12.42
N THR A 130 6.58 10.46 -13.52
CA THR A 130 5.16 10.58 -13.81
C THR A 130 4.58 9.37 -14.55
N VAL A 131 5.44 8.44 -14.97
CA VAL A 131 5.03 7.26 -15.74
C VAL A 131 5.41 5.99 -15.00
N LYS A 132 4.54 4.99 -15.08
CA LYS A 132 4.82 3.62 -14.66
C LYS A 132 4.51 2.68 -15.81
N THR A 133 5.41 1.76 -16.08
CA THR A 133 5.16 0.62 -16.97
C THR A 133 4.68 -0.57 -16.16
N ALA A 134 3.71 -1.31 -16.67
CA ALA A 134 3.20 -2.53 -16.08
C ALA A 134 2.89 -3.55 -17.17
N GLN A 135 2.99 -4.82 -16.86
CA GLN A 135 2.45 -5.87 -17.72
C GLN A 135 0.97 -6.10 -17.44
N THR A 136 0.29 -6.75 -18.36
CA THR A 136 -1.12 -7.15 -18.19
C THR A 136 -1.36 -7.96 -16.92
N ASN A 137 -0.40 -8.82 -16.53
CA ASN A 137 -0.46 -9.63 -15.31
C ASN A 137 -0.25 -8.85 -14.00
N GLU A 138 0.38 -7.69 -14.07
CA GLU A 138 0.70 -6.82 -12.92
C GLU A 138 -0.35 -5.72 -12.72
N LEU A 139 -1.35 -5.66 -13.60
CA LEU A 139 -2.38 -4.64 -13.55
C LEU A 139 -3.14 -4.70 -12.22
N ASN A 140 -3.19 -3.57 -11.52
CA ASN A 140 -3.87 -3.46 -10.23
C ASN A 140 -4.68 -2.17 -10.13
N VAL A 141 -5.69 -2.17 -9.26
CA VAL A 141 -6.61 -1.05 -9.07
C VAL A 141 -5.88 0.21 -8.59
N PHE A 142 -4.88 0.06 -7.73
CA PHE A 142 -4.13 1.19 -7.19
C PHE A 142 -3.41 1.96 -8.30
N ASP A 143 -2.71 1.28 -9.20
CA ASP A 143 -1.99 1.94 -10.29
C ASP A 143 -2.97 2.58 -11.29
N VAL A 144 -4.05 1.89 -11.64
CA VAL A 144 -5.10 2.43 -12.54
C VAL A 144 -5.70 3.73 -11.97
N LEU A 145 -5.89 3.83 -10.66
CA LEU A 145 -6.43 5.03 -10.02
C LEU A 145 -5.39 6.10 -9.73
N LYS A 146 -4.14 5.71 -9.47
CA LYS A 146 -3.03 6.63 -9.17
C LYS A 146 -2.60 7.45 -10.38
N TYR A 147 -2.55 6.82 -11.56
CA TYR A 147 -2.18 7.47 -12.81
C TYR A 147 -3.42 7.99 -13.54
N ASN A 148 -3.36 9.24 -14.01
CA ASN A 148 -4.51 9.89 -14.62
C ASN A 148 -4.95 9.21 -15.91
N THR A 149 -3.99 8.76 -16.72
CA THR A 149 -4.27 8.15 -18.04
C THR A 149 -3.66 6.75 -18.09
N VAL A 150 -4.41 5.83 -18.65
CA VAL A 150 -3.95 4.46 -18.93
C VAL A 150 -3.67 4.36 -20.42
N VAL A 151 -2.43 4.09 -20.79
CA VAL A 151 -2.00 3.87 -22.16
C VAL A 151 -1.77 2.38 -22.35
N VAL A 152 -2.46 1.76 -23.27
CA VAL A 152 -2.46 0.30 -23.46
C VAL A 152 -2.14 -0.03 -24.91
N THR A 153 -1.30 -1.01 -25.15
CA THR A 153 -1.07 -1.54 -26.50
C THR A 153 -2.26 -2.41 -26.93
N LYS A 154 -2.55 -2.48 -28.22
CA LYS A 154 -3.65 -3.26 -28.76
C LYS A 154 -3.59 -4.73 -28.35
N ASP A 155 -2.41 -5.34 -28.37
CA ASP A 155 -2.22 -6.72 -27.92
C ASP A 155 -2.50 -6.90 -26.42
N ALA A 156 -2.15 -5.89 -25.61
CA ALA A 156 -2.46 -5.91 -24.17
C ALA A 156 -3.98 -5.79 -23.91
N VAL A 157 -4.73 -5.05 -24.74
CA VAL A 157 -6.20 -5.00 -24.64
C VAL A 157 -6.79 -6.38 -24.86
N ALA A 158 -6.39 -7.09 -25.90
CA ALA A 158 -6.89 -8.43 -26.20
C ALA A 158 -6.62 -9.40 -25.03
N THR A 159 -5.43 -9.34 -24.44
CA THR A 159 -5.08 -10.16 -23.26
C THR A 159 -5.92 -9.78 -22.03
N ILE A 160 -6.17 -8.49 -21.81
CA ILE A 160 -7.03 -8.02 -20.71
C ILE A 160 -8.47 -8.52 -20.89
N GLU A 161 -9.00 -8.46 -22.10
CA GLU A 161 -10.34 -8.98 -22.39
C GLU A 161 -10.42 -10.50 -22.12
N GLU A 162 -9.45 -11.27 -22.56
CA GLU A 162 -9.42 -12.71 -22.32
C GLU A 162 -9.39 -13.07 -20.82
N VAL A 163 -8.60 -12.36 -20.03
CA VAL A 163 -8.40 -12.64 -18.58
C VAL A 163 -9.59 -12.17 -17.73
N TYR A 164 -10.25 -11.08 -18.12
CA TYR A 164 -11.28 -10.42 -17.29
C TYR A 164 -12.68 -10.46 -17.89
N ALA A 165 -12.90 -10.99 -19.08
CA ALA A 165 -14.22 -11.15 -19.69
C ALA A 165 -15.23 -11.94 -18.84
#